data_e0deff5660c29ccc1126f7afdd95b681
#
_entry.id   e0deff5660c29ccc1126f7afdd95b681
#
_cell.length_a   1.000
_cell.length_b   1.000
_cell.length_c   1.000
_cell.angle_alpha   90.00
_cell.angle_beta   90.00
_cell.angle_gamma   90.00
#
_symmetry.space_group_name_H-M   'P 1'
#
loop_
_entity.id
_entity.type
_entity.pdbx_description
1 polymer ?
#
loop_
_entity_poly.entity_id
_entity_poly.type
_entity_poly.pdbx_seq_one_letter_code
_entity_poly.pdbx_strand_id
1 'polypeptide(L)'
;QLERGLSSIAIDSLAKLATILGVSLSSFFDSSADQEKSPVSRSFAMHCSQINPQIVQYLVNGNAQGFACLPRIFHLMPSATTSSENQLEMNQHDGEEFIYVLEGILTVYLDGSEYCLNPGDSIQIHSQTPHDWVNNTNRVVKILTVHTPNPFVHGNEVVF
;
A
#
# COMPACT_ATOMS: atom_id res chain seq x y z
N GLN A 1 -14.90 13.89 19.58
CA GLN A 1 -14.06 12.71 19.90
C GLN A 1 -14.09 11.69 18.76
N LEU A 2 -15.23 11.50 18.09
CA LEU A 2 -15.35 10.62 16.91
C LEU A 2 -14.48 11.11 15.74
N GLU A 3 -14.50 12.39 15.44
CA GLU A 3 -13.70 13.00 14.37
C GLU A 3 -12.18 12.86 14.56
N ARG A 4 -11.75 12.61 15.79
CA ARG A 4 -10.33 12.40 16.15
C ARG A 4 -9.95 10.94 16.23
N GLY A 5 -10.86 10.00 15.91
CA GLY A 5 -10.62 8.56 15.99
C GLY A 5 -10.37 8.04 17.42
N LEU A 6 -10.73 8.80 18.44
CA LEU A 6 -10.47 8.47 19.85
C LEU A 6 -11.57 7.63 20.51
N SER A 7 -12.64 7.33 19.79
CA SER A 7 -13.75 6.50 20.31
C SER A 7 -14.39 5.69 19.21
N SER A 8 -14.78 4.46 19.53
CA SER A 8 -15.64 3.65 18.68
C SER A 8 -17.10 4.10 18.79
N ILE A 9 -17.85 3.99 17.71
CA ILE A 9 -19.29 4.21 17.69
C ILE A 9 -20.02 2.87 17.60
N ALA A 10 -21.01 2.65 18.46
CA ALA A 10 -21.86 1.47 18.36
C ALA A 10 -22.77 1.59 17.11
N ILE A 11 -23.09 0.47 16.46
CA ILE A 11 -23.88 0.42 15.24
C ILE A 11 -25.26 1.06 15.40
N ASP A 12 -25.88 0.94 16.59
CA ASP A 12 -27.16 1.57 16.90
C ASP A 12 -27.08 3.11 16.89
N SER A 13 -25.95 3.65 17.35
CA SER A 13 -25.71 5.09 17.32
C SER A 13 -25.46 5.58 15.90
N LEU A 14 -24.79 4.77 15.09
CA LEU A 14 -24.57 5.05 13.67
C LEU A 14 -25.88 5.04 12.88
N ALA A 15 -26.78 4.08 13.19
CA ALA A 15 -28.10 4.00 12.59
C ALA A 15 -28.97 5.23 12.93
N LYS A 16 -28.94 5.70 14.18
CA LYS A 16 -29.60 6.95 14.59
C LYS A 16 -29.05 8.17 13.85
N LEU A 17 -27.73 8.22 13.68
CA LEU A 17 -27.07 9.29 12.93
C LEU A 17 -27.50 9.29 11.47
N ALA A 18 -27.57 8.11 10.83
CA ALA A 18 -28.06 7.95 9.47
C ALA A 18 -29.48 8.51 9.31
N THR A 19 -30.38 8.16 10.25
CA THR A 19 -31.76 8.65 10.26
C THR A 19 -31.83 10.18 10.39
N ILE A 20 -31.03 10.77 11.26
CA ILE A 20 -30.97 12.23 11.47
C ILE A 20 -30.46 12.95 10.20
N LEU A 21 -29.49 12.36 9.53
CA LEU A 21 -28.89 12.92 8.32
C LEU A 21 -29.69 12.61 7.06
N GLY A 22 -30.74 11.77 7.15
CA GLY A 22 -31.57 11.39 6.00
C GLY A 22 -30.84 10.51 4.98
N VAL A 23 -29.83 9.76 5.40
CA VAL A 23 -29.05 8.85 4.55
C VAL A 23 -29.25 7.40 5.01
N SER A 24 -28.92 6.43 4.13
CA SER A 24 -28.95 5.02 4.51
C SER A 24 -27.75 4.69 5.44
N LEU A 25 -27.92 3.71 6.32
CA LEU A 25 -26.82 3.22 7.14
C LEU A 25 -25.65 2.72 6.27
N SER A 26 -25.94 2.10 5.13
CA SER A 26 -24.94 1.64 4.16
C SER A 26 -24.07 2.78 3.65
N SER A 27 -24.60 4.01 3.53
CA SER A 27 -23.83 5.19 3.07
C SER A 27 -22.60 5.49 3.93
N PHE A 28 -22.54 5.01 5.17
CA PHE A 28 -21.35 5.12 5.99
C PHE A 28 -20.30 4.06 5.70
N PHE A 29 -20.68 3.00 4.97
CA PHE A 29 -19.81 1.86 4.62
C PHE A 29 -19.58 1.76 3.12
N ASP A 30 -20.43 2.42 2.34
CA ASP A 30 -20.21 2.53 0.90
C ASP A 30 -18.99 3.40 0.68
N SER A 31 -17.88 2.78 0.37
CA SER A 31 -16.75 3.43 -0.31
C SER A 31 -17.20 3.74 -1.73
N SER A 32 -18.13 4.62 -1.77
CA SER A 32 -18.84 5.30 -2.85
C SER A 32 -18.41 5.04 -4.29
N ALA A 33 -19.34 4.52 -5.02
CA ALA A 33 -19.40 4.56 -6.47
C ALA A 33 -19.45 6.00 -7.07
N ASP A 34 -19.54 7.06 -6.24
CA ASP A 34 -19.76 8.45 -6.65
C ASP A 34 -18.82 9.46 -5.98
N GLN A 35 -17.62 9.05 -5.53
CA GLN A 35 -16.60 10.08 -5.34
C GLN A 35 -16.30 10.65 -6.73
N GLU A 36 -16.75 11.87 -6.98
CA GLU A 36 -16.21 12.71 -8.05
C GLU A 36 -14.71 12.39 -8.14
N LYS A 37 -14.22 12.10 -9.34
CA LYS A 37 -12.84 11.71 -9.61
C LYS A 37 -11.89 12.85 -9.24
N SER A 38 -11.78 13.10 -7.94
CA SER A 38 -10.85 14.09 -7.41
C SER A 38 -9.43 13.64 -7.74
N PRO A 39 -8.59 14.51 -8.30
CA PRO A 39 -7.18 14.20 -8.48
C PRO A 39 -6.43 14.08 -7.14
N VAL A 40 -7.08 14.42 -6.03
CA VAL A 40 -6.50 14.42 -4.68
C VAL A 40 -6.97 13.19 -3.92
N SER A 41 -6.03 12.33 -3.54
CA SER A 41 -6.26 11.25 -2.58
C SER A 41 -5.97 11.76 -1.16
N ARG A 42 -6.90 11.51 -0.25
CA ARG A 42 -6.74 11.90 1.15
C ARG A 42 -6.24 10.71 1.97
N SER A 43 -5.32 10.96 2.90
CA SER A 43 -4.69 9.90 3.71
C SER A 43 -5.70 9.06 4.50
N PHE A 44 -6.80 9.66 4.95
CA PHE A 44 -7.87 8.95 5.67
C PHE A 44 -8.77 8.08 4.76
N ALA A 45 -8.68 8.24 3.44
CA ALA A 45 -9.50 7.52 2.45
C ALA A 45 -8.66 6.56 1.58
N MET A 46 -7.38 6.35 1.91
CA MET A 46 -6.56 5.40 1.19
C MET A 46 -7.08 3.97 1.38
N HIS A 47 -7.21 3.25 0.26
CA HIS A 47 -7.54 1.84 0.32
C HIS A 47 -6.37 1.05 0.89
N CYS A 48 -6.66 0.28 1.95
CA CYS A 48 -5.68 -0.55 2.64
C CYS A 48 -5.99 -2.01 2.36
N SER A 49 -4.97 -2.80 2.05
CA SER A 49 -5.06 -4.26 1.94
C SER A 49 -3.84 -4.93 2.57
N GLN A 50 -4.04 -6.11 3.12
CA GLN A 50 -2.99 -6.90 3.72
C GLN A 50 -2.48 -7.91 2.67
N ILE A 51 -1.18 -7.85 2.35
CA ILE A 51 -0.53 -8.77 1.42
C ILE A 51 -0.26 -10.10 2.13
N ASN A 52 0.32 -10.01 3.32
CA ASN A 52 0.56 -11.14 4.22
C ASN A 52 0.49 -10.64 5.68
N PRO A 53 0.62 -11.51 6.71
CA PRO A 53 0.54 -11.07 8.10
C PRO A 53 1.50 -9.97 8.51
N GLN A 54 2.58 -9.77 7.76
CA GLN A 54 3.64 -8.81 8.08
C GLN A 54 3.70 -7.61 7.13
N ILE A 55 2.92 -7.60 6.04
CA ILE A 55 2.96 -6.55 5.02
C ILE A 55 1.55 -6.01 4.76
N VAL A 56 1.40 -4.70 4.96
CA VAL A 56 0.19 -3.95 4.63
C VAL A 56 0.52 -2.95 3.54
N GLN A 57 -0.29 -2.92 2.50
CA GLN A 57 -0.19 -1.93 1.42
C GLN A 57 -1.33 -0.92 1.46
N TYR A 58 -1.03 0.29 1.03
CA TYR A 58 -1.98 1.38 0.83
C TYR A 58 -1.87 1.88 -0.60
N LEU A 59 -2.99 1.92 -1.31
CA LEU A 59 -3.08 2.59 -2.60
C LEU A 59 -3.15 4.10 -2.37
N VAL A 60 -2.14 4.82 -2.84
CA VAL A 60 -2.02 6.28 -2.63
C VAL A 60 -2.99 7.05 -3.53
N ASN A 61 -3.33 6.49 -4.68
CA ASN A 61 -4.31 7.07 -5.60
C ASN A 61 -5.67 6.37 -5.45
N GLY A 62 -6.72 7.11 -5.22
CA GLY A 62 -8.09 6.60 -5.11
C GLY A 62 -8.63 5.97 -6.40
N ASN A 63 -7.99 6.22 -7.55
CA ASN A 63 -8.31 5.62 -8.83
C ASN A 63 -7.00 5.16 -9.49
N ALA A 64 -6.62 3.92 -9.27
CA ALA A 64 -5.44 3.32 -9.88
C ALA A 64 -5.57 3.15 -11.41
N GLN A 65 -6.80 3.14 -11.94
CA GLN A 65 -7.06 2.94 -13.37
C GLN A 65 -6.74 4.21 -14.17
N GLY A 66 -6.15 4.03 -15.34
CA GLY A 66 -5.89 5.13 -16.27
C GLY A 66 -4.54 5.86 -16.10
N PHE A 67 -3.72 5.48 -15.12
CA PHE A 67 -2.37 6.03 -14.96
C PHE A 67 -1.31 5.00 -15.32
N ALA A 68 -0.22 5.44 -15.94
CA ALA A 68 0.87 4.57 -16.37
C ALA A 68 1.66 3.97 -15.19
N CYS A 69 1.66 4.63 -14.04
CA CYS A 69 2.35 4.18 -12.83
C CYS A 69 1.40 3.93 -11.67
N LEU A 70 1.81 3.06 -10.77
CA LEU A 70 1.08 2.71 -9.56
C LEU A 70 1.90 3.08 -8.31
N PRO A 71 1.61 4.23 -7.67
CA PRO A 71 2.21 4.56 -6.38
C PRO A 71 1.50 3.82 -5.24
N ARG A 72 2.30 3.21 -4.34
CA ARG A 72 1.82 2.49 -3.15
C ARG A 72 2.70 2.82 -1.95
N ILE A 73 2.12 2.77 -0.76
CA ILE A 73 2.87 2.79 0.50
C ILE A 73 2.77 1.39 1.10
N PHE A 74 3.91 0.86 1.54
CA PHE A 74 3.97 -0.38 2.28
C PHE A 74 4.43 -0.13 3.71
N HIS A 75 3.74 -0.78 4.64
CA HIS A 75 4.19 -0.94 6.01
C HIS A 75 4.67 -2.38 6.20
N LEU A 76 5.97 -2.53 6.46
CA LEU A 76 6.60 -3.79 6.72
C LEU A 76 6.79 -3.94 8.23
N MET A 77 6.11 -4.91 8.82
CA MET A 77 6.28 -5.25 10.23
C MET A 77 7.70 -5.84 10.46
N PRO A 78 8.17 -5.95 11.70
CA PRO A 78 9.44 -6.60 12.00
C PRO A 78 9.57 -7.97 11.34
N SER A 79 10.72 -8.23 10.73
CA SER A 79 11.04 -9.47 10.02
C SER A 79 10.12 -9.77 8.81
N ALA A 80 9.49 -8.74 8.24
CA ALA A 80 8.68 -8.89 7.04
C ALA A 80 9.55 -9.22 5.83
N THR A 81 9.10 -10.20 5.04
CA THR A 81 9.69 -10.57 3.76
C THR A 81 8.59 -10.69 2.70
N THR A 82 8.91 -10.36 1.46
CA THR A 82 8.01 -10.57 0.31
C THR A 82 8.05 -12.00 -0.20
N SER A 83 9.09 -12.78 0.15
CA SER A 83 9.21 -14.18 -0.24
C SER A 83 8.37 -15.12 0.62
N SER A 84 7.89 -16.21 0.04
CA SER A 84 7.23 -17.33 0.72
C SER A 84 8.24 -18.12 1.59
N GLU A 85 7.76 -18.74 2.64
CA GLU A 85 8.47 -19.27 3.84
C GLU A 85 9.77 -20.08 3.65
N ASN A 86 10.23 -20.40 2.44
CA ASN A 86 11.38 -21.31 2.28
C ASN A 86 12.40 -20.99 1.19
N GLN A 87 12.22 -19.96 0.40
CA GLN A 87 13.23 -19.53 -0.58
C GLN A 87 13.06 -18.02 -0.85
N LEU A 88 14.18 -17.30 -0.92
CA LEU A 88 14.25 -15.99 -1.54
C LEU A 88 13.97 -16.15 -3.04
N GLU A 89 12.70 -16.37 -3.38
CA GLU A 89 12.27 -16.26 -4.77
C GLU A 89 12.26 -14.77 -5.07
N MET A 90 13.35 -14.32 -5.68
CA MET A 90 13.48 -12.94 -6.11
C MET A 90 12.40 -12.62 -7.13
N ASN A 91 11.71 -11.53 -6.92
CA ASN A 91 10.69 -11.05 -7.83
C ASN A 91 11.33 -10.64 -9.16
N GLN A 92 10.67 -10.99 -10.25
CA GLN A 92 10.99 -10.53 -11.59
C GLN A 92 9.68 -10.25 -12.33
N HIS A 93 9.57 -9.06 -12.90
CA HIS A 93 8.39 -8.68 -13.69
C HIS A 93 8.77 -7.63 -14.74
N ASP A 94 7.85 -7.30 -15.63
CA ASP A 94 8.11 -6.25 -16.63
C ASP A 94 8.05 -4.87 -15.98
N GLY A 95 8.86 -3.95 -16.54
CA GLY A 95 8.84 -2.54 -16.21
C GLY A 95 9.91 -2.10 -15.22
N GLU A 96 9.57 -1.09 -14.41
CA GLU A 96 10.47 -0.45 -13.48
C GLU A 96 9.80 -0.26 -12.13
N GLU A 97 10.58 -0.34 -11.07
CA GLU A 97 10.15 -0.01 -9.72
C GLU A 97 11.07 1.07 -9.12
N PHE A 98 10.47 2.08 -8.54
CA PHE A 98 11.14 3.08 -7.72
C PHE A 98 10.71 2.89 -6.27
N ILE A 99 11.69 2.86 -5.34
CA ILE A 99 11.44 2.73 -3.91
C ILE A 99 12.08 3.91 -3.18
N TYR A 100 11.34 4.52 -2.27
CA TYR A 100 11.80 5.57 -1.38
C TYR A 100 11.47 5.21 0.07
N VAL A 101 12.47 5.27 0.94
CA VAL A 101 12.28 4.93 2.37
C VAL A 101 11.73 6.13 3.13
N LEU A 102 10.54 5.98 3.71
CA LEU A 102 9.87 7.00 4.52
C LEU A 102 10.26 6.89 6.00
N GLU A 103 10.36 5.65 6.52
CA GLU A 103 10.65 5.38 7.93
C GLU A 103 11.29 4.01 8.08
N GLY A 104 12.21 3.88 9.04
CA GLY A 104 12.92 2.62 9.32
C GLY A 104 14.07 2.37 8.35
N ILE A 105 14.62 1.16 8.37
CA ILE A 105 15.76 0.74 7.54
C ILE A 105 15.29 -0.44 6.67
N LEU A 106 15.34 -0.24 5.36
CA LEU A 106 14.98 -1.25 4.37
C LEU A 106 16.23 -1.98 3.88
N THR A 107 16.18 -3.30 3.79
CA THR A 107 17.18 -4.09 3.06
C THR A 107 16.61 -4.45 1.69
N VAL A 108 17.37 -4.16 0.64
CA VAL A 108 17.03 -4.53 -0.76
C VAL A 108 18.08 -5.48 -1.27
N TYR A 109 17.64 -6.62 -1.79
CA TYR A 109 18.47 -7.54 -2.57
C TYR A 109 18.25 -7.29 -4.04
N LEU A 110 19.31 -7.05 -4.79
CA LEU A 110 19.27 -6.77 -6.22
C LEU A 110 20.47 -7.44 -6.90
N ASP A 111 20.19 -8.36 -7.81
CA ASP A 111 21.19 -9.10 -8.60
C ASP A 111 22.33 -9.68 -7.73
N GLY A 112 21.95 -10.32 -6.63
CA GLY A 112 22.89 -10.93 -5.67
C GLY A 112 23.64 -9.96 -4.76
N SER A 113 23.39 -8.66 -4.88
CA SER A 113 23.95 -7.61 -3.99
C SER A 113 22.92 -7.19 -2.94
N GLU A 114 23.40 -6.82 -1.76
CA GLU A 114 22.58 -6.32 -0.65
C GLU A 114 22.79 -4.82 -0.46
N TYR A 115 21.70 -4.08 -0.36
CA TYR A 115 21.66 -2.64 -0.13
C TYR A 115 20.85 -2.32 1.11
N CYS A 116 21.44 -1.55 2.03
CA CYS A 116 20.77 -1.05 3.22
C CYS A 116 20.40 0.41 3.00
N LEU A 117 19.10 0.72 3.04
CA LEU A 117 18.54 2.05 2.75
C LEU A 117 17.98 2.67 4.04
N ASN A 118 18.40 3.88 4.34
CA ASN A 118 17.90 4.69 5.46
C ASN A 118 16.73 5.59 5.02
N PRO A 119 15.98 6.19 5.97
CA PRO A 119 14.96 7.18 5.63
C PRO A 119 15.54 8.31 4.78
N GLY A 120 14.90 8.57 3.63
CA GLY A 120 15.36 9.53 2.63
C GLY A 120 16.15 8.92 1.48
N ASP A 121 16.65 7.69 1.62
CA ASP A 121 17.30 6.99 0.51
C ASP A 121 16.27 6.44 -0.47
N SER A 122 16.72 6.24 -1.70
CA SER A 122 15.91 5.65 -2.76
C SER A 122 16.72 4.70 -3.63
N ILE A 123 16.02 3.77 -4.29
CA ILE A 123 16.58 2.89 -5.30
C ILE A 123 15.62 2.79 -6.49
N GLN A 124 16.17 2.69 -7.68
CA GLN A 124 15.43 2.42 -8.91
C GLN A 124 15.88 1.09 -9.48
N ILE A 125 14.92 0.25 -9.86
CA ILE A 125 15.13 -1.13 -10.25
C ILE A 125 14.50 -1.35 -11.63
N HIS A 126 15.26 -1.91 -12.57
CA HIS A 126 14.67 -2.56 -13.74
C HIS A 126 14.10 -3.89 -13.28
N SER A 127 12.79 -4.03 -13.31
CA SER A 127 12.07 -5.11 -12.62
C SER A 127 12.32 -6.51 -13.18
N GLN A 128 12.96 -6.61 -14.34
CA GLN A 128 13.48 -7.89 -14.87
C GLN A 128 14.76 -8.35 -14.17
N THR A 129 15.45 -7.46 -13.44
CA THR A 129 16.57 -7.84 -12.57
C THR A 129 16.00 -8.53 -11.34
N PRO A 130 16.52 -9.71 -10.94
CA PRO A 130 16.08 -10.38 -9.72
C PRO A 130 16.23 -9.47 -8.52
N HIS A 131 15.14 -9.20 -7.83
CA HIS A 131 15.11 -8.27 -6.69
C HIS A 131 14.12 -8.71 -5.62
N ASP A 132 14.40 -8.31 -4.39
CA ASP A 132 13.51 -8.46 -3.25
C ASP A 132 13.81 -7.35 -2.22
N TRP A 133 12.86 -7.05 -1.36
CA TRP A 133 13.04 -6.11 -0.27
C TRP A 133 12.42 -6.65 1.02
N VAL A 134 13.15 -6.47 2.12
CA VAL A 134 12.81 -7.07 3.41
C VAL A 134 13.03 -6.06 4.55
N ASN A 135 12.32 -6.29 5.65
CA ASN A 135 12.57 -5.61 6.90
C ASN A 135 13.33 -6.56 7.87
N ASN A 136 14.65 -6.46 7.88
CA ASN A 136 15.51 -7.24 8.79
C ASN A 136 15.64 -6.61 10.19
N THR A 137 14.78 -5.64 10.53
CA THR A 137 14.83 -4.93 11.80
C THR A 137 13.69 -5.33 12.74
N ASN A 138 13.74 -4.86 13.98
CA ASN A 138 12.68 -5.04 14.97
C ASN A 138 11.70 -3.85 15.05
N ARG A 139 11.72 -2.97 14.03
CA ARG A 139 10.84 -1.80 13.92
C ARG A 139 10.07 -1.86 12.61
N VAL A 140 8.96 -1.14 12.55
CA VAL A 140 8.21 -0.99 11.30
C VAL A 140 9.05 -0.18 10.30
N VAL A 141 9.06 -0.63 9.06
CA VAL A 141 9.61 0.10 7.91
C VAL A 141 8.46 0.58 7.06
N LYS A 142 8.50 1.84 6.62
CA LYS A 142 7.54 2.41 5.68
C LYS A 142 8.25 2.85 4.42
N ILE A 143 7.74 2.42 3.29
CA ILE A 143 8.29 2.76 1.98
C ILE A 143 7.19 3.28 1.06
N LEU A 144 7.57 4.20 0.16
CA LEU A 144 6.79 4.54 -1.01
C LEU A 144 7.39 3.77 -2.19
N THR A 145 6.57 3.03 -2.91
CA THR A 145 6.97 2.44 -4.19
C THR A 145 6.18 3.07 -5.33
N VAL A 146 6.81 3.16 -6.50
CA VAL A 146 6.15 3.53 -7.75
C VAL A 146 6.51 2.48 -8.79
N HIS A 147 5.50 1.78 -9.28
CA HIS A 147 5.64 0.66 -10.20
C HIS A 147 5.13 1.04 -11.59
N THR A 148 5.85 0.66 -12.63
CA THR A 148 5.43 0.76 -14.03
C THR A 148 5.72 -0.56 -14.77
N PRO A 149 4.84 -0.98 -15.74
CA PRO A 149 3.52 -0.45 -16.02
C PRO A 149 2.55 -0.71 -14.87
N ASN A 150 1.52 0.12 -14.75
CA ASN A 150 0.47 -0.11 -13.78
C ASN A 150 -0.34 -1.36 -14.15
N PRO A 151 -0.37 -2.42 -13.33
CA PRO A 151 -1.04 -3.67 -13.66
C PRO A 151 -2.56 -3.54 -13.80
N PHE A 152 -3.17 -2.52 -13.19
CA PHE A 152 -4.62 -2.29 -13.27
C PHE A 152 -5.10 -1.69 -14.60
N VAL A 153 -4.20 -1.25 -15.48
CA VAL A 153 -4.58 -0.68 -16.79
C VAL A 153 -5.18 -1.73 -17.72
N HIS A 154 -4.84 -3.01 -17.56
CA HIS A 154 -5.23 -4.10 -18.45
C HIS A 154 -6.23 -5.10 -17.83
N GLY A 155 -6.83 -4.79 -16.69
CA GLY A 155 -7.87 -5.64 -16.07
C GLY A 155 -7.36 -6.98 -15.52
N ASN A 156 -6.07 -7.20 -15.44
CA ASN A 156 -5.49 -8.37 -14.80
C ASN A 156 -5.17 -8.04 -13.34
N GLU A 157 -5.79 -8.77 -12.43
CA GLU A 157 -5.33 -8.82 -11.04
C GLU A 157 -3.95 -9.47 -11.05
N VAL A 158 -2.92 -8.69 -10.80
CA VAL A 158 -1.60 -9.25 -10.54
C VAL A 158 -1.61 -9.73 -9.10
N VAL A 159 -1.66 -11.03 -8.94
CA VAL A 159 -1.39 -11.70 -7.66
C VAL A 159 0.13 -11.68 -7.48
N PHE A 160 0.59 -11.05 -6.40
CA PHE A 160 1.99 -11.06 -5.96
C PHE A 160 2.23 -12.26 -5.06
#